data_b68dd6847f0ea1f49a6612fea50d69a8
#
_entry.id   b68dd6847f0ea1f49a6612fea50d69a8
#
_cell.length_a   1.000
_cell.length_b   1.000
_cell.length_c   1.000
_cell.angle_alpha   90.00
_cell.angle_beta   90.00
_cell.angle_gamma   90.00
#
_symmetry.space_group_name_H-M   'P 1'
#
loop_
_entity.id
_entity.type
_entity.pdbx_description
1 polymer ?
#
loop_
_entity_poly.entity_id
_entity_poly.type
_entity_poly.pdbx_seq_one_letter_code
_entity_poly.pdbx_strand_id
1 'polypeptide(L)'
;MFSTSFVAAVVTGLAASASVGTVPTMQSDYRVALTESAKLHKPVAVFIARGTEGYAKVVTDGGIGSDSAKLLQASYVCVYLDTATASGKELASAFNITEGLVISDKTGGIQNLRIEGTLAPSDLKSYLVKFADGAKVATTETHSAAAPATATFNPYRTYVYGGGTCATGNCPNRR
;
A
#
# COMPACT_ATOMS: atom_id res chain seq x y z
N MET A 1 7.14 -67.66 -29.02
CA MET A 1 7.59 -66.59 -28.14
C MET A 1 7.15 -65.30 -28.78
N PHE A 2 6.01 -64.74 -28.37
CA PHE A 2 5.50 -63.47 -28.91
C PHE A 2 5.70 -62.39 -27.86
N SER A 3 6.53 -61.38 -28.22
CA SER A 3 6.86 -60.23 -27.38
C SER A 3 5.87 -59.13 -27.71
N THR A 4 4.99 -58.78 -26.78
CA THR A 4 4.00 -57.72 -26.92
C THR A 4 4.53 -56.46 -26.33
N SER A 5 4.95 -55.47 -27.15
CA SER A 5 5.36 -54.17 -26.73
C SER A 5 4.13 -53.29 -26.47
N PHE A 6 3.96 -52.90 -25.19
CA PHE A 6 2.97 -51.89 -24.81
C PHE A 6 3.57 -50.48 -24.95
N VAL A 7 3.02 -49.69 -25.87
CA VAL A 7 3.33 -48.25 -25.97
C VAL A 7 2.34 -47.52 -25.06
N ALA A 8 2.85 -46.98 -23.95
CA ALA A 8 2.08 -46.12 -23.10
C ALA A 8 2.11 -44.68 -23.65
N ALA A 9 0.99 -44.19 -24.15
CA ALA A 9 0.81 -42.82 -24.56
C ALA A 9 0.57 -41.95 -23.31
N VAL A 10 1.56 -41.12 -22.96
CA VAL A 10 1.42 -40.09 -21.90
C VAL A 10 0.71 -38.89 -22.49
N VAL A 11 -0.56 -38.71 -22.17
CA VAL A 11 -1.32 -37.50 -22.47
C VAL A 11 -1.00 -36.49 -21.42
N THR A 12 -0.07 -35.56 -21.71
CA THR A 12 0.20 -34.36 -20.89
C THR A 12 -0.94 -33.36 -21.13
N GLY A 13 -1.95 -33.43 -20.26
CA GLY A 13 -2.98 -32.40 -20.17
C GLY A 13 -2.37 -31.09 -19.67
N LEU A 14 -2.25 -30.07 -20.52
CA LEU A 14 -2.02 -28.68 -20.10
C LEU A 14 -3.28 -28.20 -19.36
N ALA A 15 -3.23 -28.26 -18.02
CA ALA A 15 -4.19 -27.56 -17.20
C ALA A 15 -3.85 -26.05 -17.32
N ALA A 16 -4.64 -25.34 -18.12
CA ALA A 16 -4.67 -23.87 -18.10
C ALA A 16 -5.22 -23.45 -16.73
N SER A 17 -4.31 -23.21 -15.78
CA SER A 17 -4.66 -22.60 -14.50
C SER A 17 -5.15 -21.20 -14.79
N ALA A 18 -6.46 -20.96 -14.77
CA ALA A 18 -7.04 -19.65 -14.67
C ALA A 18 -6.46 -19.01 -13.40
N SER A 19 -5.59 -18.05 -13.56
CA SER A 19 -5.03 -17.27 -12.44
C SER A 19 -6.14 -16.39 -11.87
N VAL A 20 -6.91 -16.97 -10.96
CA VAL A 20 -7.63 -16.19 -9.95
C VAL A 20 -6.57 -15.32 -9.31
N GLY A 21 -6.74 -14.00 -9.34
CA GLY A 21 -5.76 -13.06 -8.80
C GLY A 21 -5.43 -13.42 -7.35
N THR A 22 -4.33 -14.15 -7.17
CA THR A 22 -3.93 -14.68 -5.87
C THR A 22 -3.46 -13.49 -5.05
N VAL A 23 -4.19 -13.17 -3.99
CA VAL A 23 -3.76 -12.21 -2.97
C VAL A 23 -2.38 -12.67 -2.48
N PRO A 24 -1.38 -11.78 -2.37
CA PRO A 24 -0.08 -12.15 -1.86
C PRO A 24 -0.21 -12.70 -0.44
N THR A 25 0.58 -13.73 -0.12
CA THR A 25 0.62 -14.30 1.23
C THR A 25 1.14 -13.23 2.18
N MET A 26 0.29 -12.78 3.11
CA MET A 26 0.64 -11.80 4.12
C MET A 26 1.07 -12.51 5.40
N GLN A 27 2.25 -12.16 5.91
CA GLN A 27 2.71 -12.59 7.23
C GLN A 27 2.16 -11.65 8.30
N SER A 28 1.90 -12.16 9.49
CA SER A 28 1.47 -11.36 10.64
C SER A 28 2.62 -11.06 11.61
N ASP A 29 3.74 -11.78 11.50
CA ASP A 29 4.92 -11.60 12.34
C ASP A 29 6.02 -10.87 11.57
N TYR A 30 6.28 -9.64 11.98
CA TYR A 30 7.29 -8.79 11.37
C TYR A 30 8.73 -9.35 11.55
N ARG A 31 9.03 -10.00 12.67
CA ARG A 31 10.37 -10.57 12.92
C ARG A 31 10.65 -11.75 12.01
N VAL A 32 9.64 -12.60 11.80
CA VAL A 32 9.72 -13.71 10.85
C VAL A 32 9.95 -13.16 9.44
N ALA A 33 9.21 -12.15 9.06
CA ALA A 33 9.35 -11.50 7.75
C ALA A 33 10.74 -10.89 7.53
N LEU A 34 11.34 -10.25 8.53
CA LEU A 34 12.72 -9.76 8.46
C LEU A 34 13.73 -10.88 8.23
N THR A 35 13.55 -12.00 8.93
CA THR A 35 14.42 -13.16 8.76
C THR A 35 14.32 -13.74 7.35
N GLU A 36 13.11 -13.80 6.81
CA GLU A 36 12.85 -14.27 5.46
C GLU A 36 13.38 -13.28 4.40
N SER A 37 13.17 -11.99 4.60
CA SER A 37 13.71 -10.90 3.77
C SER A 37 15.23 -11.02 3.63
N ALA A 38 15.94 -11.21 4.75
CA ALA A 38 17.38 -11.38 4.74
C ALA A 38 17.83 -12.65 3.98
N LYS A 39 17.09 -13.75 4.11
CA LYS A 39 17.38 -15.01 3.40
C LYS A 39 17.13 -14.92 1.90
N LEU A 40 16.02 -14.28 1.53
CA LEU A 40 15.58 -14.17 0.13
C LEU A 40 16.18 -12.95 -0.59
N HIS A 41 16.85 -12.07 0.13
CA HIS A 41 17.35 -10.77 -0.36
C HIS A 41 16.24 -9.92 -1.01
N LYS A 42 15.03 -9.99 -0.44
CA LYS A 42 13.85 -9.24 -0.89
C LYS A 42 13.51 -8.12 0.09
N PRO A 43 13.06 -6.94 -0.38
CA PRO A 43 12.52 -5.90 0.49
C PRO A 43 11.24 -6.37 1.20
N VAL A 44 10.93 -5.76 2.34
CA VAL A 44 9.68 -6.01 3.06
C VAL A 44 8.66 -4.94 2.71
N ALA A 45 7.46 -5.36 2.31
CA ALA A 45 6.30 -4.50 2.14
C ALA A 45 5.36 -4.69 3.32
N VAL A 46 5.21 -3.67 4.16
CA VAL A 46 4.40 -3.69 5.38
C VAL A 46 3.12 -2.90 5.14
N PHE A 47 2.00 -3.58 5.09
CA PHE A 47 0.67 -2.98 5.05
C PHE A 47 0.16 -2.80 6.48
N ILE A 48 -0.24 -1.60 6.82
CA ILE A 48 -0.70 -1.23 8.17
C ILE A 48 -2.11 -0.70 8.05
N ALA A 49 -3.06 -1.36 8.70
CA ALA A 49 -4.43 -0.91 8.75
C ALA A 49 -5.19 -1.60 9.90
N ARG A 50 -6.46 -1.28 10.06
CA ARG A 50 -7.29 -1.84 11.12
C ARG A 50 -8.21 -2.95 10.61
N GLY A 51 -8.20 -4.09 11.31
CA GLY A 51 -9.08 -5.25 11.06
C GLY A 51 -8.42 -6.33 10.21
N THR A 52 -8.95 -7.54 10.20
CA THR A 52 -8.34 -8.74 9.62
C THR A 52 -8.06 -8.65 8.12
N GLU A 53 -8.85 -7.89 7.38
CA GLU A 53 -8.67 -7.64 5.94
C GLU A 53 -8.32 -6.18 5.63
N GLY A 54 -7.78 -5.49 6.62
CA GLY A 54 -7.45 -4.06 6.51
C GLY A 54 -6.45 -3.75 5.40
N TYR A 55 -5.58 -4.71 5.01
CA TYR A 55 -4.65 -4.52 3.91
C TYR A 55 -5.34 -4.12 2.59
N ALA A 56 -6.57 -4.61 2.35
CA ALA A 56 -7.36 -4.23 1.18
C ALA A 56 -7.83 -2.76 1.24
N LYS A 57 -7.88 -2.16 2.43
CA LYS A 57 -8.28 -0.76 2.62
C LYS A 57 -7.14 0.22 2.39
N VAL A 58 -5.87 -0.25 2.46
CA VAL A 58 -4.70 0.58 2.15
C VAL A 58 -4.68 1.00 0.68
N VAL A 59 -5.38 0.25 -0.17
CA VAL A 59 -5.49 0.56 -1.61
C VAL A 59 -6.95 0.87 -1.94
N THR A 60 -7.21 2.04 -2.53
CA THR A 60 -8.55 2.44 -2.97
C THR A 60 -9.03 1.62 -4.19
N ASP A 61 -10.32 1.73 -4.53
CA ASP A 61 -10.90 1.28 -5.79
C ASP A 61 -10.65 -0.20 -6.18
N GLY A 62 -10.91 -1.11 -5.26
CA GLY A 62 -10.88 -2.55 -5.55
C GLY A 62 -9.66 -3.30 -5.03
N GLY A 63 -8.83 -2.64 -4.21
CA GLY A 63 -7.72 -3.29 -3.52
C GLY A 63 -6.48 -3.51 -4.39
N ILE A 64 -5.69 -4.53 -4.03
CA ILE A 64 -4.43 -4.83 -4.71
C ILE A 64 -4.72 -5.47 -6.08
N GLY A 65 -4.51 -4.73 -7.15
CA GLY A 65 -4.69 -5.23 -8.52
C GLY A 65 -3.77 -6.42 -8.83
N SER A 66 -4.16 -7.25 -9.82
CA SER A 66 -3.45 -8.48 -10.17
C SER A 66 -1.96 -8.30 -10.48
N ASP A 67 -1.58 -7.20 -11.14
CA ASP A 67 -0.19 -6.89 -11.45
C ASP A 67 0.61 -6.57 -10.19
N SER A 68 0.04 -5.75 -9.29
CA SER A 68 0.66 -5.42 -8.01
C SER A 68 0.78 -6.66 -7.11
N ALA A 69 -0.22 -7.55 -7.12
CA ALA A 69 -0.18 -8.81 -6.40
C ALA A 69 0.97 -9.71 -6.90
N LYS A 70 1.15 -9.82 -8.22
CA LYS A 70 2.27 -10.56 -8.82
C LYS A 70 3.62 -9.96 -8.44
N LEU A 71 3.77 -8.63 -8.47
CA LEU A 71 5.00 -7.95 -8.05
C LEU A 71 5.30 -8.18 -6.57
N LEU A 72 4.29 -8.09 -5.71
CA LEU A 72 4.44 -8.37 -4.28
C LEU A 72 4.92 -9.80 -4.05
N GLN A 73 4.33 -10.80 -4.67
CA GLN A 73 4.74 -12.20 -4.54
C GLN A 73 6.15 -12.45 -5.09
N ALA A 74 6.47 -11.86 -6.24
CA ALA A 74 7.75 -12.10 -6.90
C ALA A 74 8.91 -11.41 -6.18
N SER A 75 8.74 -10.16 -5.74
CA SER A 75 9.82 -9.27 -5.35
C SER A 75 9.83 -8.87 -3.88
N TYR A 76 8.79 -9.17 -3.11
CA TYR A 76 8.66 -8.69 -1.74
C TYR A 76 8.37 -9.82 -0.74
N VAL A 77 8.73 -9.59 0.52
CA VAL A 77 8.15 -10.29 1.67
C VAL A 77 7.03 -9.40 2.20
N CYS A 78 5.80 -9.90 2.18
CA CYS A 78 4.63 -9.10 2.54
C CYS A 78 4.23 -9.31 3.99
N VAL A 79 4.00 -8.23 4.72
CA VAL A 79 3.55 -8.24 6.11
C VAL A 79 2.27 -7.43 6.23
N TYR A 80 1.33 -7.92 7.00
CA TYR A 80 0.16 -7.17 7.41
C TYR A 80 0.14 -6.94 8.92
N LEU A 81 0.05 -5.68 9.33
CA LEU A 81 -0.05 -5.27 10.72
C LEU A 81 -1.47 -4.75 11.01
N ASP A 82 -2.21 -5.52 11.80
CA ASP A 82 -3.54 -5.10 12.26
C ASP A 82 -3.41 -4.20 13.48
N THR A 83 -3.69 -2.92 13.31
CA THR A 83 -3.67 -1.93 14.39
C THR A 83 -4.80 -2.10 15.42
N ALA A 84 -5.73 -3.04 15.23
CA ALA A 84 -6.67 -3.44 16.28
C ALA A 84 -5.98 -4.28 17.38
N THR A 85 -4.85 -4.94 17.06
CA THR A 85 -4.06 -5.73 18.02
C THR A 85 -3.04 -4.85 18.76
N ALA A 86 -2.65 -5.26 19.97
CA ALA A 86 -1.64 -4.54 20.75
C ALA A 86 -0.28 -4.51 20.04
N SER A 87 0.16 -5.65 19.51
CA SER A 87 1.43 -5.79 18.78
C SER A 87 1.43 -5.00 17.48
N GLY A 88 0.33 -5.01 16.72
CA GLY A 88 0.21 -4.21 15.49
C GLY A 88 0.26 -2.72 15.78
N LYS A 89 -0.37 -2.27 16.87
CA LYS A 89 -0.32 -0.87 17.32
C LYS A 89 1.09 -0.43 17.70
N GLU A 90 1.81 -1.26 18.45
CA GLU A 90 3.19 -0.99 18.86
C GLU A 90 4.11 -0.85 17.64
N LEU A 91 4.03 -1.79 16.71
CA LEU A 91 4.83 -1.75 15.47
C LEU A 91 4.44 -0.57 14.58
N ALA A 92 3.16 -0.27 14.41
CA ALA A 92 2.70 0.89 13.66
C ALA A 92 3.24 2.20 14.25
N SER A 93 3.26 2.31 15.59
CA SER A 93 3.86 3.43 16.30
C SER A 93 5.39 3.52 16.05
N ALA A 94 6.09 2.38 16.03
CA ALA A 94 7.52 2.33 15.71
C ALA A 94 7.83 2.78 14.27
N PHE A 95 6.91 2.53 13.32
CA PHE A 95 6.98 3.04 11.95
C PHE A 95 6.53 4.50 11.84
N ASN A 96 5.99 5.07 12.92
CA ASN A 96 5.40 6.41 12.95
C ASN A 96 4.29 6.60 11.90
N ILE A 97 3.39 5.63 11.81
CA ILE A 97 2.27 5.57 10.87
C ILE A 97 1.06 4.90 11.53
N THR A 98 -0.14 5.37 11.23
CA THR A 98 -1.38 4.78 11.75
C THR A 98 -2.03 3.82 10.77
N GLU A 99 -2.00 4.16 9.50
CA GLU A 99 -2.53 3.38 8.39
C GLU A 99 -1.75 3.71 7.13
N GLY A 100 -1.45 2.70 6.29
CA GLY A 100 -0.75 2.90 5.04
C GLY A 100 0.22 1.80 4.65
N LEU A 101 1.28 2.18 3.91
CA LEU A 101 2.30 1.27 3.38
C LEU A 101 3.70 1.72 3.76
N VAL A 102 4.51 0.79 4.22
CA VAL A 102 5.96 0.98 4.40
C VAL A 102 6.71 -0.04 3.55
N ILE A 103 7.71 0.40 2.79
CA ILE A 103 8.64 -0.48 2.08
C ILE A 103 10.02 -0.28 2.68
N SER A 104 10.65 -1.39 3.11
CA SER A 104 12.02 -1.37 3.62
C SER A 104 13.03 -1.77 2.54
N ASP A 105 14.31 -1.66 2.86
CA ASP A 105 15.39 -2.28 2.11
C ASP A 105 15.43 -3.81 2.32
N LYS A 106 16.35 -4.52 1.64
CA LYS A 106 16.54 -5.98 1.75
C LYS A 106 16.94 -6.46 3.15
N THR A 107 17.41 -5.56 3.99
CA THR A 107 17.82 -5.89 5.36
C THR A 107 16.71 -5.63 6.37
N GLY A 108 15.65 -4.94 5.95
CA GLY A 108 14.58 -4.45 6.82
C GLY A 108 15.02 -3.35 7.79
N GLY A 109 16.28 -2.89 7.68
CA GLY A 109 16.86 -1.90 8.59
C GLY A 109 16.53 -0.46 8.26
N ILE A 110 16.16 -0.18 7.00
CA ILE A 110 15.88 1.17 6.52
C ILE A 110 14.54 1.19 5.81
N GLN A 111 13.75 2.18 6.15
CA GLN A 111 12.51 2.47 5.41
C GLN A 111 12.89 3.24 4.13
N ASN A 112 12.65 2.63 2.98
CA ASN A 112 12.84 3.27 1.68
C ASN A 112 11.66 4.16 1.32
N LEU A 113 10.45 3.73 1.68
CA LEU A 113 9.20 4.42 1.40
C LEU A 113 8.28 4.35 2.62
N ARG A 114 7.62 5.44 2.93
CA ARG A 114 6.53 5.52 3.90
C ARG A 114 5.38 6.32 3.31
N ILE A 115 4.22 5.70 3.24
CA ILE A 115 2.99 6.34 2.76
C ILE A 115 1.94 6.23 3.85
N GLU A 116 1.43 7.35 4.30
CA GLU A 116 0.34 7.44 5.26
C GLU A 116 -0.98 7.64 4.55
N GLY A 117 -1.98 6.84 4.92
CA GLY A 117 -3.31 6.82 4.32
C GLY A 117 -3.46 5.79 3.20
N THR A 118 -4.44 6.00 2.33
CA THR A 118 -4.80 5.09 1.25
C THR A 118 -4.13 5.46 -0.07
N LEU A 119 -3.77 4.45 -0.87
CA LEU A 119 -3.12 4.64 -2.17
C LEU A 119 -4.06 4.32 -3.33
N ALA A 120 -3.86 5.01 -4.45
CA ALA A 120 -4.43 4.55 -5.71
C ALA A 120 -3.68 3.28 -6.22
N PRO A 121 -4.34 2.35 -6.92
CA PRO A 121 -3.69 1.15 -7.45
C PRO A 121 -2.51 1.43 -8.39
N SER A 122 -2.58 2.53 -9.16
CA SER A 122 -1.51 3.01 -10.05
C SER A 122 -0.26 3.40 -9.27
N ASP A 123 -0.46 4.10 -8.15
CA ASP A 123 0.63 4.60 -7.31
C ASP A 123 1.31 3.43 -6.59
N LEU A 124 0.51 2.50 -6.05
CA LEU A 124 1.04 1.25 -5.48
C LEU A 124 1.95 0.54 -6.49
N LYS A 125 1.48 0.32 -7.72
CA LYS A 125 2.27 -0.34 -8.78
C LYS A 125 3.58 0.41 -9.05
N SER A 126 3.52 1.73 -9.16
CA SER A 126 4.69 2.57 -9.42
C SER A 126 5.74 2.46 -8.30
N TYR A 127 5.32 2.50 -7.05
CA TYR A 127 6.22 2.33 -5.91
C TYR A 127 6.79 0.91 -5.82
N LEU A 128 5.98 -0.11 -6.07
CA LEU A 128 6.45 -1.49 -6.08
C LEU A 128 7.49 -1.73 -7.18
N VAL A 129 7.34 -1.15 -8.36
CA VAL A 129 8.36 -1.24 -9.43
C VAL A 129 9.64 -0.50 -9.00
N LYS A 130 9.50 0.70 -8.43
CA LYS A 130 10.64 1.55 -8.04
C LYS A 130 11.52 0.91 -6.96
N PHE A 131 10.92 0.22 -5.99
CA PHE A 131 11.64 -0.34 -4.84
C PHE A 131 11.81 -1.87 -4.89
N ALA A 132 11.51 -2.50 -6.03
CA ALA A 132 11.57 -3.96 -6.19
C ALA A 132 12.98 -4.55 -5.96
N ASP A 133 14.02 -3.79 -6.27
CA ASP A 133 15.40 -4.21 -6.07
C ASP A 133 15.84 -4.17 -4.60
N GLY A 134 15.05 -3.53 -3.72
CA GLY A 134 15.36 -3.37 -2.30
C GLY A 134 16.68 -2.66 -2.03
N ALA A 135 17.16 -1.85 -2.97
CA ALA A 135 18.35 -1.04 -2.76
C ALA A 135 18.11 -0.02 -1.65
N LYS A 136 19.13 0.17 -0.81
CA LYS A 136 19.09 1.16 0.26
C LYS A 136 19.05 2.56 -0.34
N VAL A 137 18.06 3.37 0.07
CA VAL A 137 17.99 4.79 -0.28
C VAL A 137 18.69 5.65 0.78
N ALA A 138 19.21 6.79 0.36
CA ALA A 138 19.87 7.73 1.29
C ALA A 138 18.87 8.43 2.22
N THR A 139 17.62 8.58 1.77
CA THR A 139 16.56 9.28 2.51
C THR A 139 15.24 8.57 2.27
N THR A 140 14.47 8.32 3.33
CA THR A 140 13.12 7.75 3.24
C THR A 140 12.21 8.69 2.47
N GLU A 141 11.57 8.19 1.40
CA GLU A 141 10.51 8.91 0.72
C GLU A 141 9.25 8.87 1.58
N THR A 142 8.71 10.02 1.93
CA THR A 142 7.48 10.12 2.73
C THR A 142 6.39 10.79 1.92
N HIS A 143 5.26 10.12 1.79
CA HIS A 143 4.07 10.66 1.16
C HIS A 143 2.90 10.56 2.14
N SER A 144 2.10 11.61 2.20
CA SER A 144 0.78 11.56 2.83
C SER A 144 -0.24 11.51 1.69
N ALA A 145 -0.98 10.41 1.59
CA ALA A 145 -2.13 10.38 0.71
C ALA A 145 -3.14 11.36 1.30
N ALA A 146 -3.27 12.51 0.67
CA ALA A 146 -4.31 13.46 1.05
C ALA A 146 -5.64 12.71 0.96
N ALA A 147 -6.37 12.64 2.07
CA ALA A 147 -7.77 12.22 2.02
C ALA A 147 -8.42 12.98 0.85
N PRO A 148 -9.19 12.30 -0.02
CA PRO A 148 -9.87 12.99 -1.08
C PRO A 148 -10.60 14.16 -0.41
N ALA A 149 -10.26 15.39 -0.81
CA ALA A 149 -10.89 16.57 -0.28
C ALA A 149 -12.37 16.37 -0.60
N THR A 150 -13.13 15.90 0.38
CA THR A 150 -14.57 15.97 0.34
C THR A 150 -14.82 17.46 0.20
N ALA A 151 -15.09 17.88 -1.04
CA ALA A 151 -15.56 19.22 -1.32
C ALA A 151 -16.85 19.34 -0.49
N THR A 152 -16.72 19.81 0.73
CA THR A 152 -17.83 20.26 1.53
C THR A 152 -18.38 21.42 0.75
N PHE A 153 -19.36 21.10 -0.12
CA PHE A 153 -20.21 22.09 -0.71
C PHE A 153 -20.89 22.78 0.48
N ASN A 154 -20.30 23.90 0.90
CA ASN A 154 -20.91 24.77 1.87
C ASN A 154 -21.94 25.65 1.14
N PRO A 155 -23.24 25.30 1.16
CA PRO A 155 -24.27 26.08 0.46
C PRO A 155 -24.48 27.46 1.08
N TYR A 156 -23.82 27.73 2.22
CA TYR A 156 -23.87 29.00 2.94
C TYR A 156 -22.57 29.80 2.77
N ARG A 157 -21.96 29.79 1.59
CA ARG A 157 -20.99 30.83 1.27
C ARG A 157 -21.77 32.12 1.13
N THR A 158 -22.08 32.74 2.28
CA THR A 158 -22.49 34.12 2.34
C THR A 158 -21.46 34.93 1.54
N TYR A 159 -21.90 35.48 0.43
CA TYR A 159 -21.14 36.50 -0.24
C TYR A 159 -20.94 37.63 0.76
N VAL A 160 -19.77 37.68 1.37
CA VAL A 160 -19.32 38.88 2.06
C VAL A 160 -19.15 39.90 0.94
N TYR A 161 -20.14 40.71 0.75
CA TYR A 161 -20.02 41.90 -0.06
C TYR A 161 -18.82 42.67 0.46
N GLY A 162 -17.79 42.80 -0.39
CA GLY A 162 -16.59 43.52 -0.07
C GLY A 162 -16.96 44.92 0.40
N GLY A 163 -16.87 45.12 1.72
CA GLY A 163 -16.93 46.44 2.30
C GLY A 163 -15.73 47.20 1.78
N GLY A 164 -16.00 48.10 0.84
CA GLY A 164 -15.01 49.06 0.37
C GLY A 164 -14.41 49.77 1.57
N THR A 165 -13.10 49.68 1.72
CA THR A 165 -12.35 50.51 2.64
C THR A 165 -12.51 51.95 2.23
N CYS A 166 -13.32 52.70 2.97
CA CYS A 166 -13.39 54.16 2.83
C CYS A 166 -12.04 54.76 3.25
N ALA A 167 -11.16 54.99 2.30
CA ALA A 167 -9.85 55.64 2.54
C ALA A 167 -9.94 57.15 2.86
N THR A 168 -11.16 57.71 2.83
CA THR A 168 -11.36 59.14 3.13
C THR A 168 -12.62 59.29 3.99
N GLY A 169 -12.49 59.20 5.27
CA GLY A 169 -13.35 59.50 6.42
C GLY A 169 -14.84 59.92 6.26
N ASN A 170 -15.46 59.78 5.11
CA ASN A 170 -16.83 60.22 4.83
C ASN A 170 -17.69 59.02 4.40
N CYS A 171 -18.05 58.14 5.34
CA CYS A 171 -19.07 57.12 5.13
C CYS A 171 -20.46 57.74 5.46
N PRO A 172 -21.38 57.94 4.47
CA PRO A 172 -22.74 58.36 4.73
C PRO A 172 -23.50 57.11 5.19
N ASN A 173 -23.65 56.89 6.47
CA ASN A 173 -24.73 56.21 7.19
C ASN A 173 -24.27 55.71 8.56
N ARG A 174 -24.20 56.63 9.49
CA ARG A 174 -24.43 56.35 10.90
C ARG A 174 -25.71 57.07 11.30
N ARG A 175 -26.79 56.36 11.26
CA ARG A 175 -27.95 56.58 12.12
C ARG A 175 -28.44 55.25 12.62
#